data_80a3c33e440b59f04d57ceda19f7b450
#
_entry.id   80a3c33e440b59f04d57ceda19f7b450
#
_cell.length_a   1.000
_cell.length_b   1.000
_cell.length_c   1.000
_cell.angle_alpha   90.00
_cell.angle_beta   90.00
_cell.angle_gamma   90.00
#
_symmetry.space_group_name_H-M   'P 1'
#
loop_
_entity.id
_entity.type
_entity.pdbx_description
1 polymer ?
#
loop_
_entity_poly.entity_id
_entity_poly.type
_entity_poly.pdbx_seq_one_letter_code
_entity_poly.pdbx_strand_id
1 'polypeptide(L)'
;MKKLLLLLLIIPMVSFGQTKEELELCLAMQSSNFMTDSEAENALDKILNNIGASKNFVLTPCSEINNAAATSYKGIRYILYDKEFMQLINSRTNNWSSLAILAHEVGHHINGHSVDILLYAADVVETKSLENKRKQELEADEFAGFVMARLGASLNNALAFTEVLLKVI
;
A
#
# COMPACT_ATOMS: atom_id res chain seq x y z
N MET A 1 -0.31 35.93 -7.97
CA MET A 1 -0.10 34.67 -7.20
C MET A 1 -1.04 33.63 -7.75
N LYS A 2 -0.58 32.81 -8.68
CA LYS A 2 -1.36 31.70 -9.24
C LYS A 2 -1.46 30.63 -8.16
N LYS A 3 -2.66 30.42 -7.62
CA LYS A 3 -2.96 29.26 -6.82
C LYS A 3 -2.74 28.05 -7.74
N LEU A 4 -1.59 27.39 -7.57
CA LEU A 4 -1.36 26.06 -8.11
C LEU A 4 -2.36 25.16 -7.39
N LEU A 5 -3.52 25.00 -8.00
CA LEU A 5 -4.47 23.98 -7.64
C LEU A 5 -3.73 22.69 -7.92
N LEU A 6 -3.13 22.11 -6.89
CA LEU A 6 -2.66 20.75 -6.90
C LEU A 6 -3.92 19.90 -7.05
N LEU A 7 -4.34 19.74 -8.30
CA LEU A 7 -5.20 18.63 -8.67
C LEU A 7 -4.32 17.39 -8.50
N LEU A 8 -4.17 16.95 -7.26
CA LEU A 8 -3.89 15.56 -6.99
C LEU A 8 -5.04 14.83 -7.70
N LEU A 9 -4.76 14.42 -8.92
CA LEU A 9 -5.53 13.40 -9.60
C LEU A 9 -5.56 12.25 -8.61
N ILE A 10 -6.65 12.17 -7.88
CA ILE A 10 -7.09 10.99 -7.19
C ILE A 10 -7.24 9.98 -8.31
N ILE A 11 -6.13 9.35 -8.63
CA ILE A 11 -6.22 8.06 -9.27
C ILE A 11 -6.89 7.26 -8.17
N PRO A 12 -8.14 6.83 -8.32
CA PRO A 12 -8.51 5.69 -7.52
C PRO A 12 -7.35 4.73 -7.83
N MET A 13 -6.52 4.40 -6.86
CA MET A 13 -5.88 3.11 -6.89
C MET A 13 -7.08 2.22 -7.16
N VAL A 14 -7.32 1.95 -8.44
CA VAL A 14 -8.30 0.97 -8.81
C VAL A 14 -7.72 -0.22 -8.11
N SER A 15 -8.18 -0.42 -6.92
CA SER A 15 -8.21 -1.73 -6.33
C SER A 15 -8.86 -2.52 -7.45
N PHE A 16 -8.06 -3.00 -8.37
CA PHE A 16 -8.44 -4.05 -9.29
C PHE A 16 -8.98 -5.06 -8.35
N GLY A 17 -10.30 -5.21 -8.35
CA GLY A 17 -11.04 -5.81 -7.28
C GLY A 17 -10.47 -7.17 -6.95
N GLN A 18 -9.46 -7.14 -6.08
CA GLN A 18 -8.91 -8.35 -5.50
C GLN A 18 -10.09 -8.97 -4.81
N THR A 19 -10.53 -10.07 -5.36
CA THR A 19 -11.65 -10.76 -4.76
C THR A 19 -11.17 -11.24 -3.39
N LYS A 20 -12.07 -11.29 -2.44
CA LYS A 20 -11.81 -11.87 -1.13
C LYS A 20 -11.13 -13.24 -1.25
N GLU A 21 -11.57 -14.05 -2.22
CA GLU A 21 -11.03 -15.37 -2.49
C GLU A 21 -9.54 -15.32 -2.87
N GLU A 22 -9.10 -14.35 -3.65
CA GLU A 22 -7.68 -14.18 -4.02
C GLU A 22 -6.82 -13.83 -2.80
N LEU A 23 -7.30 -12.94 -1.93
CA LEU A 23 -6.60 -12.58 -0.70
C LEU A 23 -6.58 -13.74 0.31
N GLU A 24 -7.69 -14.45 0.49
CA GLU A 24 -7.76 -15.64 1.34
C GLU A 24 -6.86 -16.76 0.80
N LEU A 25 -6.84 -16.95 -0.52
CA LEU A 25 -5.97 -17.94 -1.15
C LEU A 25 -4.49 -17.60 -0.93
N CYS A 26 -4.10 -16.33 -1.12
CA CYS A 26 -2.76 -15.88 -0.83
C CYS A 26 -2.36 -16.16 0.62
N LEU A 27 -3.19 -15.77 1.58
CA LEU A 27 -2.92 -15.98 3.00
C LEU A 27 -2.92 -17.46 3.39
N ALA A 28 -3.73 -18.30 2.74
CA ALA A 28 -3.76 -19.74 2.97
C ALA A 28 -2.54 -20.46 2.41
N MET A 29 -2.04 -20.03 1.24
CA MET A 29 -0.84 -20.59 0.62
C MET A 29 0.44 -20.21 1.38
N GLN A 30 0.46 -19.06 2.03
CA GLN A 30 1.59 -18.55 2.82
C GLN A 30 1.77 -19.30 4.16
N SER A 31 0.75 -20.01 4.65
CA SER A 31 0.88 -20.77 5.89
C SER A 31 1.95 -21.87 5.85
N SER A 32 2.50 -22.18 4.69
CA SER A 32 3.54 -23.19 4.47
C SER A 32 4.94 -22.65 4.15
N ASN A 33 5.10 -21.37 3.79
CA ASN A 33 6.37 -20.79 3.40
C ASN A 33 6.55 -19.36 3.91
N PHE A 34 7.10 -19.19 5.12
CA PHE A 34 7.52 -17.91 5.68
C PHE A 34 8.82 -17.38 5.00
N MET A 35 8.82 -17.16 3.72
CA MET A 35 9.94 -16.51 3.06
C MET A 35 9.57 -15.08 2.68
N THR A 36 9.78 -14.16 3.61
CA THR A 36 9.78 -12.73 3.31
C THR A 36 11.00 -12.37 2.47
N ASP A 37 10.79 -11.50 1.50
CA ASP A 37 11.87 -10.93 0.72
C ASP A 37 12.64 -9.93 1.59
N SER A 38 13.95 -10.16 1.76
CA SER A 38 14.80 -9.29 2.59
C SER A 38 14.83 -7.83 2.10
N GLU A 39 14.62 -7.59 0.81
CA GLU A 39 14.56 -6.24 0.24
C GLU A 39 13.30 -5.51 0.71
N ALA A 40 12.14 -6.18 0.68
CA ALA A 40 10.88 -5.64 1.14
C ALA A 40 10.89 -5.41 2.67
N GLU A 41 11.46 -6.33 3.44
CA GLU A 41 11.64 -6.15 4.89
C GLU A 41 12.54 -4.96 5.22
N ASN A 42 13.67 -4.81 4.53
CA ASN A 42 14.56 -3.67 4.71
C ASN A 42 13.89 -2.33 4.34
N ALA A 43 13.04 -2.32 3.32
CA ALA A 43 12.26 -1.14 2.95
C ALA A 43 11.26 -0.78 4.03
N LEU A 44 10.56 -1.77 4.57
CA LEU A 44 9.63 -1.60 5.68
C LEU A 44 10.34 -1.07 6.93
N ASP A 45 11.46 -1.66 7.29
CA ASP A 45 12.27 -1.22 8.45
C ASP A 45 12.73 0.23 8.30
N LYS A 46 13.12 0.66 7.10
CA LYS A 46 13.45 2.07 6.83
C LYS A 46 12.27 3.00 7.11
N ILE A 47 11.08 2.63 6.68
CA ILE A 47 9.85 3.40 6.92
C ILE A 47 9.60 3.50 8.42
N LEU A 48 9.54 2.36 9.11
CA LEU A 48 9.18 2.28 10.53
C LEU A 48 10.19 2.99 11.42
N ASN A 49 11.49 2.78 11.19
CA ASN A 49 12.55 3.44 11.95
C ASN A 49 12.53 4.96 11.76
N ASN A 50 12.19 5.41 10.55
CA ASN A 50 12.12 6.84 10.25
C ASN A 50 11.01 7.57 11.02
N ILE A 51 9.91 6.89 11.31
CA ILE A 51 8.77 7.43 12.06
C ILE A 51 8.76 7.04 13.53
N GLY A 52 9.71 6.21 13.98
CA GLY A 52 9.78 5.72 15.36
C GLY A 52 8.67 4.72 15.71
N ALA A 53 8.12 4.00 14.71
CA ALA A 53 7.08 3.03 14.92
C ALA A 53 7.62 1.60 15.05
N SER A 54 6.94 0.79 15.84
CA SER A 54 7.21 -0.64 15.94
C SER A 54 6.45 -1.42 14.88
N LYS A 55 7.05 -2.46 14.34
CA LYS A 55 6.40 -3.38 13.39
C LYS A 55 5.31 -4.17 14.12
N ASN A 56 4.06 -3.98 13.72
CA ASN A 56 2.89 -4.69 14.26
C ASN A 56 2.01 -5.29 13.15
N PHE A 57 2.60 -5.60 12.02
CA PHE A 57 1.96 -6.26 10.87
C PHE A 57 2.97 -7.19 10.17
N VAL A 58 2.45 -8.11 9.39
CA VAL A 58 3.22 -9.10 8.64
C VAL A 58 3.29 -8.66 7.19
N LEU A 59 4.52 -8.54 6.67
CA LEU A 59 4.75 -8.30 5.24
C LEU A 59 4.72 -9.63 4.51
N THR A 60 3.86 -9.75 3.48
CA THR A 60 3.58 -11.02 2.84
C THR A 60 3.61 -10.88 1.32
N PRO A 61 4.51 -11.59 0.60
CA PRO A 61 4.47 -11.60 -0.85
C PRO A 61 3.24 -12.35 -1.36
N CYS A 62 2.56 -11.78 -2.34
CA CYS A 62 1.39 -12.33 -3.01
C CYS A 62 1.53 -12.14 -4.51
N SER A 63 1.77 -13.22 -5.24
CA SER A 63 1.86 -13.16 -6.70
C SER A 63 0.50 -12.85 -7.33
N GLU A 64 0.52 -12.24 -8.51
CA GLU A 64 -0.63 -11.98 -9.36
C GLU A 64 -1.65 -10.95 -8.84
N ILE A 65 -1.41 -10.36 -7.66
CA ILE A 65 -2.28 -9.27 -7.19
C ILE A 65 -2.01 -7.94 -7.91
N ASN A 66 -0.89 -7.83 -8.62
CA ASN A 66 -0.47 -6.65 -9.40
C ASN A 66 -0.57 -5.33 -8.60
N ASN A 67 -0.32 -5.38 -7.29
CA ASN A 67 -0.46 -4.26 -6.39
C ASN A 67 0.22 -4.53 -5.04
N ALA A 68 -0.06 -3.65 -4.07
CA ALA A 68 0.11 -3.90 -2.63
C ALA A 68 -1.20 -3.57 -1.93
N ALA A 69 -1.43 -4.12 -0.74
CA ALA A 69 -2.65 -3.88 0.03
C ALA A 69 -2.45 -4.08 1.53
N ALA A 70 -2.94 -3.14 2.32
CA ALA A 70 -3.03 -3.27 3.77
C ALA A 70 -4.36 -3.92 4.16
N THR A 71 -4.29 -5.04 4.87
CA THR A 71 -5.47 -5.79 5.28
C THR A 71 -5.31 -6.39 6.66
N SER A 72 -6.41 -6.91 7.23
CA SER A 72 -6.38 -7.70 8.45
C SER A 72 -7.11 -9.03 8.23
N TYR A 73 -6.56 -10.09 8.78
CA TYR A 73 -7.17 -11.41 8.72
C TYR A 73 -6.98 -12.11 10.06
N LYS A 74 -8.08 -12.56 10.67
CA LYS A 74 -8.08 -13.22 12.00
C LYS A 74 -7.34 -12.39 13.07
N GLY A 75 -7.51 -11.07 13.06
CA GLY A 75 -6.88 -10.17 14.02
C GLY A 75 -5.40 -9.88 13.79
N ILE A 76 -4.80 -10.45 12.76
CA ILE A 76 -3.42 -10.15 12.34
C ILE A 76 -3.46 -9.15 11.20
N ARG A 77 -2.63 -8.11 11.28
CA ARG A 77 -2.47 -7.12 10.22
C ARG A 77 -1.44 -7.61 9.21
N TYR A 78 -1.74 -7.44 7.93
CA TYR A 78 -0.88 -7.80 6.81
C TYR A 78 -0.68 -6.63 5.86
N ILE A 79 0.52 -6.53 5.32
CA ILE A 79 0.78 -5.80 4.08
C ILE A 79 1.10 -6.87 3.03
N LEU A 80 0.18 -7.06 2.10
CA LEU A 80 0.36 -7.94 0.95
C LEU A 80 1.04 -7.14 -0.16
N TYR A 81 1.96 -7.73 -0.90
CA TYR A 81 2.62 -7.07 -2.02
C TYR A 81 2.97 -8.06 -3.12
N ASP A 82 2.82 -7.63 -4.36
CA ASP A 82 3.28 -8.38 -5.52
C ASP A 82 4.72 -7.95 -5.84
N LYS A 83 5.64 -8.91 -5.72
CA LYS A 83 7.06 -8.66 -5.94
C LYS A 83 7.35 -8.24 -7.38
N GLU A 84 6.72 -8.91 -8.36
CA GLU A 84 6.94 -8.63 -9.78
C GLU A 84 6.40 -7.25 -10.14
N PHE A 85 5.24 -6.90 -9.61
CA PHE A 85 4.68 -5.55 -9.74
C PHE A 85 5.63 -4.49 -9.16
N MET A 86 6.14 -4.67 -7.94
CA MET A 86 7.07 -3.73 -7.32
C MET A 86 8.37 -3.57 -8.12
N GLN A 87 8.90 -4.67 -8.65
CA GLN A 87 10.09 -4.64 -9.52
C GLN A 87 9.78 -3.94 -10.85
N LEU A 88 8.63 -4.20 -11.44
CA LEU A 88 8.19 -3.55 -12.67
C LEU A 88 8.09 -2.03 -12.50
N ILE A 89 7.45 -1.57 -11.43
CA ILE A 89 7.34 -0.15 -11.12
C ILE A 89 8.72 0.48 -10.96
N ASN A 90 9.61 -0.12 -10.17
CA ASN A 90 10.98 0.38 -9.97
C ASN A 90 11.77 0.43 -11.28
N SER A 91 11.62 -0.56 -12.16
CA SER A 91 12.33 -0.60 -13.45
C SER A 91 11.89 0.51 -14.41
N ARG A 92 10.65 0.98 -14.28
CA ARG A 92 10.07 2.04 -15.12
C ARG A 92 10.21 3.44 -14.53
N THR A 93 10.58 3.53 -13.25
CA THR A 93 10.69 4.80 -12.53
C THR A 93 12.02 4.89 -11.78
N ASN A 94 11.99 4.58 -10.50
CA ASN A 94 13.14 4.53 -9.60
C ASN A 94 12.78 3.74 -8.34
N ASN A 95 13.79 3.42 -7.53
CA ASN A 95 13.61 2.64 -6.30
C ASN A 95 12.78 3.34 -5.20
N TRP A 96 12.46 4.61 -5.36
CA TRP A 96 11.57 5.32 -4.46
C TRP A 96 10.12 4.94 -4.65
N SER A 97 9.75 4.46 -5.83
CA SER A 97 8.34 4.18 -6.17
C SER A 97 7.77 3.00 -5.37
N SER A 98 8.48 1.89 -5.28
CA SER A 98 8.04 0.77 -4.43
C SER A 98 8.04 1.14 -2.95
N LEU A 99 9.00 1.99 -2.52
CA LEU A 99 9.05 2.49 -1.15
C LEU A 99 7.86 3.40 -0.84
N ALA A 100 7.44 4.25 -1.79
CA ALA A 100 6.26 5.09 -1.65
C ALA A 100 4.98 4.26 -1.54
N ILE A 101 4.82 3.24 -2.39
CA ILE A 101 3.70 2.30 -2.33
C ILE A 101 3.66 1.60 -0.95
N LEU A 102 4.79 1.07 -0.50
CA LEU A 102 4.86 0.41 0.80
C LEU A 102 4.56 1.37 1.96
N ALA A 103 5.02 2.62 1.89
CA ALA A 103 4.70 3.64 2.88
C ALA A 103 3.21 4.00 2.89
N HIS A 104 2.54 4.02 1.74
CA HIS A 104 1.10 4.20 1.63
C HIS A 104 0.35 3.08 2.37
N GLU A 105 0.73 1.81 2.16
CA GLU A 105 0.10 0.68 2.86
C GLU A 105 0.35 0.72 4.38
N VAL A 106 1.53 1.13 4.81
CA VAL A 106 1.81 1.41 6.23
C VAL A 106 0.88 2.52 6.74
N GLY A 107 0.64 3.55 5.94
CA GLY A 107 -0.29 4.65 6.24
C GLY A 107 -1.71 4.14 6.54
N HIS A 108 -2.22 3.20 5.75
CA HIS A 108 -3.51 2.57 6.02
C HIS A 108 -3.56 1.87 7.38
N HIS A 109 -2.50 1.15 7.76
CA HIS A 109 -2.44 0.52 9.06
C HIS A 109 -2.33 1.50 10.23
N ILE A 110 -1.51 2.55 10.09
CA ILE A 110 -1.30 3.58 11.11
C ILE A 110 -2.59 4.36 11.37
N ASN A 111 -3.32 4.69 10.31
CA ASN A 111 -4.57 5.44 10.37
C ASN A 111 -5.80 4.56 10.68
N GLY A 112 -5.63 3.24 10.83
CA GLY A 112 -6.72 2.33 11.16
C GLY A 112 -7.70 2.08 10.02
N HIS A 113 -7.27 2.22 8.77
CA HIS A 113 -8.10 2.02 7.58
C HIS A 113 -8.28 0.56 7.19
N SER A 114 -7.37 -0.32 7.62
CA SER A 114 -7.43 -1.75 7.31
C SER A 114 -8.61 -2.42 7.98
N VAL A 115 -9.44 -3.07 7.19
CA VAL A 115 -10.61 -3.82 7.65
C VAL A 115 -10.29 -5.31 7.64
N ASP A 116 -10.77 -6.04 8.65
CA ASP A 116 -10.64 -7.50 8.68
C ASP A 116 -11.43 -8.11 7.51
N ILE A 117 -10.76 -8.92 6.69
CA ILE A 117 -11.33 -9.58 5.51
C ILE A 117 -12.57 -10.41 5.89
N LEU A 118 -12.57 -11.03 7.06
CA LEU A 118 -13.72 -11.83 7.51
C LEU A 118 -14.94 -10.95 7.82
N LEU A 119 -14.74 -9.75 8.36
CA LEU A 119 -15.83 -8.80 8.60
C LEU A 119 -16.37 -8.25 7.28
N TYR A 120 -15.49 -8.03 6.31
CA TYR A 120 -15.89 -7.60 4.97
C TYR A 120 -16.78 -8.61 4.26
N ALA A 121 -16.53 -9.91 4.51
CA ALA A 121 -17.30 -11.02 3.93
C ALA A 121 -18.69 -11.19 4.53
N ALA A 122 -18.89 -10.72 5.74
CA ALA A 122 -20.15 -10.92 6.47
C ALA A 122 -21.23 -9.87 6.16
N ASP A 123 -21.02 -9.02 5.12
CA ASP A 123 -21.91 -7.87 4.79
C ASP A 123 -22.15 -6.91 5.98
N VAL A 124 -21.38 -7.04 7.05
CA VAL A 124 -21.52 -6.24 8.26
C VAL A 124 -20.89 -4.86 8.10
N VAL A 125 -20.04 -4.70 7.08
CA VAL A 125 -19.45 -3.41 6.74
C VAL A 125 -20.44 -2.65 5.90
N GLU A 126 -21.17 -1.71 6.51
CA GLU A 126 -21.83 -0.64 5.78
C GLU A 126 -20.91 -0.16 4.68
N THR A 127 -21.41 -0.10 3.47
CA THR A 127 -20.68 0.44 2.32
C THR A 127 -20.16 1.82 2.72
N LYS A 128 -18.90 1.87 3.13
CA LYS A 128 -18.23 3.16 3.37
C LYS A 128 -18.47 3.99 2.12
N SER A 129 -19.02 5.17 2.28
CA SER A 129 -19.29 6.04 1.15
C SER A 129 -18.01 6.23 0.33
N LEU A 130 -18.12 6.44 -0.96
CA LEU A 130 -16.96 6.73 -1.82
C LEU A 130 -16.13 7.89 -1.27
N GLU A 131 -16.76 8.83 -0.57
CA GLU A 131 -16.11 9.94 0.09
C GLU A 131 -15.20 9.47 1.24
N ASN A 132 -15.66 8.54 2.07
CA ASN A 132 -14.84 7.97 3.13
C ASN A 132 -13.65 7.18 2.58
N LYS A 133 -13.83 6.45 1.50
CA LYS A 133 -12.72 5.75 0.82
C LYS A 133 -11.68 6.74 0.30
N ARG A 134 -12.12 7.80 -0.39
CA ARG A 134 -11.22 8.87 -0.87
C ARG A 134 -10.45 9.54 0.27
N LYS A 135 -11.11 9.78 1.39
CA LYS A 135 -10.46 10.37 2.55
C LYS A 135 -9.37 9.45 3.09
N GLN A 136 -9.63 8.15 3.18
CA GLN A 136 -8.65 7.16 3.63
C GLN A 136 -7.44 7.08 2.69
N GLU A 137 -7.66 7.11 1.38
CA GLU A 137 -6.58 7.14 0.39
C GLU A 137 -5.73 8.40 0.53
N LEU A 138 -6.37 9.57 0.70
CA LEU A 138 -5.65 10.84 0.91
C LEU A 138 -4.81 10.81 2.19
N GLU A 139 -5.34 10.28 3.28
CA GLU A 139 -4.61 10.15 4.55
C GLU A 139 -3.41 9.19 4.43
N ALA A 140 -3.56 8.11 3.65
CA ALA A 140 -2.45 7.20 3.35
C ALA A 140 -1.39 7.85 2.44
N ASP A 141 -1.81 8.62 1.43
CA ASP A 141 -0.93 9.40 0.56
C ASP A 141 -0.17 10.48 1.32
N GLU A 142 -0.84 11.21 2.21
CA GLU A 142 -0.20 12.21 3.07
C GLU A 142 0.87 11.57 3.96
N PHE A 143 0.56 10.42 4.54
CA PHE A 143 1.52 9.67 5.33
C PHE A 143 2.70 9.20 4.48
N ALA A 144 2.47 8.64 3.30
CA ALA A 144 3.53 8.24 2.38
C ALA A 144 4.42 9.43 1.99
N GLY A 145 3.81 10.55 1.62
CA GLY A 145 4.54 11.80 1.30
C GLY A 145 5.40 12.31 2.44
N PHE A 146 4.88 12.26 3.67
CA PHE A 146 5.64 12.61 4.88
C PHE A 146 6.85 11.69 5.07
N VAL A 147 6.67 10.38 4.98
CA VAL A 147 7.76 9.39 5.11
C VAL A 147 8.80 9.61 4.03
N MET A 148 8.39 9.76 2.77
CA MET A 148 9.29 9.96 1.65
C MET A 148 10.14 11.23 1.80
N ALA A 149 9.52 12.34 2.23
CA ALA A 149 10.22 13.59 2.50
C ALA A 149 11.27 13.43 3.62
N ARG A 150 10.92 12.73 4.69
CA ARG A 150 11.85 12.45 5.80
C ARG A 150 13.01 11.56 5.40
N LEU A 151 12.79 10.64 4.47
CA LEU A 151 13.82 9.76 3.91
C LEU A 151 14.71 10.49 2.89
N GLY A 152 14.37 11.74 2.52
CA GLY A 152 15.16 12.58 1.60
C GLY A 152 14.80 12.42 0.13
N ALA A 153 13.63 11.85 -0.19
CA ALA A 153 13.14 11.81 -1.56
C ALA A 153 12.83 13.23 -2.07
N SER A 154 13.19 13.51 -3.31
CA SER A 154 12.64 14.69 -4.00
C SER A 154 11.17 14.47 -4.34
N LEU A 155 10.41 15.55 -4.53
CA LEU A 155 9.01 15.45 -4.95
C LEU A 155 8.84 14.62 -6.23
N ASN A 156 9.74 14.83 -7.22
CA ASN A 156 9.71 14.07 -8.46
C ASN A 156 9.93 12.56 -8.23
N ASN A 157 10.84 12.21 -7.32
CA ASN A 157 11.07 10.80 -6.96
C ASN A 157 9.88 10.19 -6.25
N ALA A 158 9.26 10.94 -5.33
CA ALA A 158 8.10 10.46 -4.59
C ALA A 158 6.86 10.26 -5.48
N LEU A 159 6.72 11.05 -6.56
CA LEU A 159 5.58 10.99 -7.48
C LEU A 159 5.83 10.16 -8.74
N ALA A 160 7.04 9.64 -8.95
CA ALA A 160 7.39 8.98 -10.20
C ALA A 160 6.48 7.76 -10.52
N PHE A 161 6.00 7.05 -9.50
CA PHE A 161 5.12 5.90 -9.69
C PHE A 161 3.74 6.28 -10.24
N THR A 162 3.23 7.49 -9.91
CA THR A 162 1.90 7.93 -10.35
C THR A 162 1.85 8.10 -11.87
N GLU A 163 2.95 8.51 -12.50
CA GLU A 163 3.04 8.64 -13.95
C GLU A 163 2.98 7.29 -14.68
N VAL A 164 3.49 6.23 -14.04
CA VAL A 164 3.44 4.88 -14.60
C VAL A 164 2.07 4.28 -14.43
N LEU A 165 1.46 4.42 -13.25
CA LEU A 165 0.10 3.94 -13.01
C LEU A 165 -0.91 4.55 -13.98
N LEU A 166 -0.78 5.85 -14.29
CA LEU A 166 -1.64 6.54 -15.27
C LEU A 166 -1.52 6.01 -16.72
N LYS A 167 -0.43 5.32 -17.04
CA LYS A 167 -0.18 4.78 -18.41
C LYS A 167 -0.54 3.31 -18.54
N VAL A 168 -0.77 2.63 -17.43
CA VAL A 168 -1.08 1.18 -17.39
C VAL A 168 -2.59 0.95 -17.29
N ILE A 169 -3.36 1.98 -16.93
CA ILE A 169 -4.82 2.04 -16.93
C ILE A 169 -5.31 2.61 -18.27
#